data_34bce6e647383687e3cace2dcd7ac2e7
#
_entry.id   34bce6e647383687e3cace2dcd7ac2e7
#
_cell.length_a   1.000
_cell.length_b   1.000
_cell.length_c   1.000
_cell.angle_alpha   90.00
_cell.angle_beta   90.00
_cell.angle_gamma   90.00
#
_symmetry.space_group_name_H-M   'P 1'
#
loop_
_entity.id
_entity.type
_entity.pdbx_description
1 polymer ?
#
loop_
_entity_poly.entity_id
_entity_poly.type
_entity_poly.pdbx_seq_one_letter_code
_entity_poly.pdbx_strand_id
1 'polypeptide(L)'
;MKNYHAPDEKGFFGEHGGLYVSETLIPALQELADAYKAAKNDPEFWAEFHRDLKHYVGRPSPVYHAARLSEHLGGAQIWLKREDLNHTGAHKVNNTIGQALLARRMGKKRVIAETGAGQHGVASATVAARFGMTCDVYMGADDIQRQMPNVFRMKLLGANVVGVESGSRTLKDAMNEAMREWVARVDDTFYIIGTAAGPAPYPEMVRDFQCVIGNEAKAQMQEAIGRQPDVAVACVGGGSNAIGLFYPYIEEENVRLVGVEAGGLGVDTPDHAAPITSGAPIGVLHGFRSYLMQDENGQVLGTHSVSAGLDYPGIGPEHSHLNDINRVEYTAAKDDEALEAFDLLCRFEGIIPALESSHAVAWAVKNAPKMGKDQVILVNLSGRGDKDINTVAKLKGIEL
;
A
#
# COMPACT_ATOMS: atom_id res chain seq x y z
N MET A 1 8.97 -22.37 4.90
CA MET A 1 10.12 -21.47 5.19
C MET A 1 10.07 -21.12 6.67
N LYS A 2 10.67 -21.94 7.51
CA LYS A 2 10.74 -21.68 8.97
C LYS A 2 11.90 -20.72 9.22
N ASN A 3 11.66 -19.71 10.05
CA ASN A 3 12.61 -18.64 10.42
C ASN A 3 12.86 -17.60 9.29
N TYR A 4 11.81 -16.93 8.83
CA TYR A 4 11.98 -15.73 8.01
C TYR A 4 12.42 -14.56 8.89
N HIS A 5 13.64 -14.08 8.68
CA HIS A 5 14.25 -12.98 9.40
C HIS A 5 14.78 -11.93 8.41
N ALA A 6 13.93 -10.99 8.04
CA ALA A 6 14.31 -9.82 7.25
C ALA A 6 13.59 -8.58 7.79
N PRO A 7 14.20 -7.41 7.72
CA PRO A 7 15.52 -7.12 7.17
C PRO A 7 16.67 -7.52 8.10
N ASP A 8 17.90 -7.44 7.59
CA ASP A 8 19.11 -7.50 8.40
C ASP A 8 19.33 -6.20 9.22
N GLU A 9 20.39 -6.14 10.02
CA GLU A 9 20.72 -4.98 10.87
C GLU A 9 21.01 -3.69 10.08
N LYS A 10 21.29 -3.80 8.78
CA LYS A 10 21.52 -2.67 7.86
C LYS A 10 20.28 -2.29 7.06
N GLY A 11 19.15 -2.96 7.30
CA GLY A 11 17.88 -2.72 6.61
C GLY A 11 17.76 -3.37 5.24
N PHE A 12 18.55 -4.43 4.96
CA PHE A 12 18.46 -5.17 3.71
C PHE A 12 17.56 -6.40 3.82
N PHE A 13 16.77 -6.60 2.81
CA PHE A 13 15.97 -7.79 2.51
C PHE A 13 16.70 -8.54 1.37
N GLY A 14 17.65 -9.41 1.72
CA GLY A 14 18.56 -9.97 0.72
C GLY A 14 19.42 -8.89 0.07
N GLU A 15 19.28 -8.70 -1.25
CA GLU A 15 19.97 -7.64 -2.01
C GLU A 15 19.20 -6.32 -2.08
N HIS A 16 17.98 -6.25 -1.54
CA HIS A 16 17.08 -5.11 -1.65
C HIS A 16 17.00 -4.32 -0.34
N GLY A 17 16.54 -3.08 -0.39
CA GLY A 17 16.44 -2.19 0.79
C GLY A 17 17.68 -1.34 0.99
N GLY A 18 18.11 -1.21 2.23
CA GLY A 18 19.29 -0.43 2.61
C GLY A 18 19.01 1.06 2.76
N LEU A 19 20.10 1.86 2.73
CA LEU A 19 20.07 3.29 3.02
C LEU A 19 20.87 4.05 1.95
N TYR A 20 20.20 4.49 0.89
CA TYR A 20 20.78 5.20 -0.27
C TYR A 20 20.29 6.66 -0.30
N VAL A 21 20.68 7.43 0.69
CA VAL A 21 20.26 8.83 0.84
C VAL A 21 21.49 9.75 0.93
N SER A 22 21.26 11.06 0.79
CA SER A 22 22.32 12.03 1.08
C SER A 22 22.72 11.97 2.55
N GLU A 23 24.00 12.27 2.83
CA GLU A 23 24.55 12.30 4.19
C GLU A 23 23.77 13.19 5.16
N THR A 24 23.10 14.21 4.65
CA THR A 24 22.28 15.15 5.44
C THR A 24 21.05 14.48 6.07
N LEU A 25 20.56 13.37 5.50
CA LEU A 25 19.44 12.60 6.06
C LEU A 25 19.86 11.49 7.01
N ILE A 26 21.12 11.10 7.04
CA ILE A 26 21.61 10.00 7.88
C ILE A 26 21.27 10.20 9.36
N PRO A 27 21.53 11.40 9.97
CA PRO A 27 21.19 11.64 11.38
C PRO A 27 19.69 11.50 11.66
N ALA A 28 18.83 12.00 10.78
CA ALA A 28 17.37 11.92 10.94
C ALA A 28 16.85 10.47 10.83
N LEU A 29 17.42 9.70 9.93
CA LEU A 29 17.09 8.27 9.77
C LEU A 29 17.61 7.44 10.93
N GLN A 30 18.77 7.80 11.50
CA GLN A 30 19.28 7.15 12.71
C GLN A 30 18.39 7.47 13.92
N GLU A 31 18.00 8.75 14.11
CA GLU A 31 17.02 9.15 15.14
C GLU A 31 15.72 8.35 15.02
N LEU A 32 15.21 8.21 13.78
CA LEU A 32 14.02 7.42 13.50
C LEU A 32 14.21 5.93 13.83
N ALA A 33 15.35 5.35 13.41
CA ALA A 33 15.66 3.94 13.65
C ALA A 33 15.74 3.62 15.15
N ASP A 34 16.40 4.49 15.92
CA ASP A 34 16.54 4.34 17.37
C ASP A 34 15.18 4.49 18.08
N ALA A 35 14.38 5.49 17.69
CA ALA A 35 13.04 5.69 18.21
C ALA A 35 12.10 4.51 17.88
N TYR A 36 12.16 4.00 16.65
CA TYR A 36 11.37 2.86 16.24
C TYR A 36 11.80 1.57 16.96
N LYS A 37 13.10 1.33 17.10
CA LYS A 37 13.63 0.19 17.86
C LYS A 37 13.18 0.23 19.32
N ALA A 38 13.17 1.40 19.95
CA ALA A 38 12.66 1.58 21.30
C ALA A 38 11.14 1.29 21.35
N ALA A 39 10.35 1.88 20.43
CA ALA A 39 8.91 1.69 20.35
C ALA A 39 8.53 0.23 20.06
N LYS A 40 9.28 -0.47 19.21
CA LYS A 40 9.05 -1.88 18.88
C LYS A 40 9.08 -2.80 20.09
N ASN A 41 9.90 -2.46 21.09
CA ASN A 41 10.06 -3.21 22.32
C ASN A 41 9.25 -2.64 23.52
N ASP A 42 8.43 -1.61 23.29
CA ASP A 42 7.64 -0.95 24.33
C ASP A 42 6.18 -1.43 24.30
N PRO A 43 5.73 -2.20 25.31
CA PRO A 43 4.34 -2.67 25.39
C PRO A 43 3.32 -1.51 25.48
N GLU A 44 3.69 -0.36 26.06
CA GLU A 44 2.79 0.80 26.15
C GLU A 44 2.56 1.43 24.78
N PHE A 45 3.59 1.48 23.92
CA PHE A 45 3.43 1.94 22.54
C PHE A 45 2.40 1.07 21.79
N TRP A 46 2.55 -0.24 21.85
CA TRP A 46 1.65 -1.16 21.17
C TRP A 46 0.24 -1.16 21.78
N ALA A 47 0.12 -1.00 23.10
CA ALA A 47 -1.18 -0.86 23.74
C ALA A 47 -1.90 0.41 23.26
N GLU A 48 -1.20 1.54 23.12
CA GLU A 48 -1.74 2.78 22.57
C GLU A 48 -2.10 2.62 21.09
N PHE A 49 -1.22 2.04 20.29
CA PHE A 49 -1.47 1.75 18.88
C PHE A 49 -2.73 0.88 18.69
N HIS A 50 -2.84 -0.24 19.40
CA HIS A 50 -4.01 -1.13 19.29
C HIS A 50 -5.30 -0.49 19.82
N ARG A 51 -5.22 0.36 20.86
CA ARG A 51 -6.36 1.12 21.34
C ARG A 51 -6.87 2.08 20.26
N ASP A 52 -5.99 2.77 19.57
CA ASP A 52 -6.36 3.68 18.49
C ASP A 52 -6.88 2.92 17.26
N LEU A 53 -6.29 1.80 16.92
CA LEU A 53 -6.81 0.92 15.86
C LEU A 53 -8.23 0.46 16.19
N LYS A 54 -8.51 0.09 17.43
CA LYS A 54 -9.83 -0.39 17.84
C LYS A 54 -10.87 0.72 17.89
N HIS A 55 -10.57 1.83 18.59
CA HIS A 55 -11.58 2.83 18.95
C HIS A 55 -11.65 4.01 17.97
N TYR A 56 -10.61 4.25 17.19
CA TYR A 56 -10.57 5.34 16.22
C TYR A 56 -10.63 4.83 14.77
N VAL A 57 -9.88 3.80 14.44
CA VAL A 57 -9.89 3.21 13.09
C VAL A 57 -11.10 2.30 12.85
N GLY A 58 -11.62 1.66 13.90
CA GLY A 58 -12.79 0.78 13.82
C GLY A 58 -12.42 -0.68 13.56
N ARG A 59 -11.19 -1.09 13.92
CA ARG A 59 -10.75 -2.48 13.78
C ARG A 59 -11.27 -3.39 14.91
N PRO A 60 -11.37 -4.74 14.67
CA PRO A 60 -10.91 -5.45 13.47
C PRO A 60 -11.82 -5.22 12.26
N SER A 61 -11.22 -5.00 11.08
CA SER A 61 -11.97 -5.04 9.84
C SER A 61 -12.36 -6.48 9.51
N PRO A 62 -13.61 -6.75 9.09
CA PRO A 62 -14.08 -8.12 8.93
C PRO A 62 -13.49 -8.83 7.71
N VAL A 63 -13.50 -10.16 7.72
CA VAL A 63 -13.52 -10.96 6.50
C VAL A 63 -14.97 -11.16 6.06
N TYR A 64 -15.22 -11.16 4.76
CA TYR A 64 -16.55 -11.24 4.18
C TYR A 64 -16.56 -12.24 3.04
N HIS A 65 -17.47 -13.20 3.08
CA HIS A 65 -17.68 -14.15 1.98
C HIS A 65 -18.45 -13.49 0.85
N ALA A 66 -17.80 -13.26 -0.28
CA ALA A 66 -18.43 -12.73 -1.49
C ALA A 66 -19.20 -13.85 -2.21
N ALA A 67 -20.32 -14.26 -1.58
CA ALA A 67 -21.04 -15.48 -1.96
C ALA A 67 -21.64 -15.40 -3.35
N ARG A 68 -22.27 -14.27 -3.71
CA ARG A 68 -22.90 -14.09 -5.03
C ARG A 68 -21.86 -13.98 -6.14
N LEU A 69 -20.72 -13.34 -5.88
CA LEU A 69 -19.63 -13.30 -6.83
C LEU A 69 -19.02 -14.70 -7.01
N SER A 70 -18.80 -15.43 -5.92
CA SER A 70 -18.29 -16.81 -5.95
C SER A 70 -19.22 -17.73 -6.74
N GLU A 71 -20.54 -17.64 -6.52
CA GLU A 71 -21.53 -18.41 -7.26
C GLU A 71 -21.55 -18.07 -8.75
N HIS A 72 -21.47 -16.76 -9.09
CA HIS A 72 -21.46 -16.29 -10.47
C HIS A 72 -20.26 -16.81 -11.26
N LEU A 73 -19.08 -16.79 -10.63
CA LEU A 73 -17.84 -17.22 -11.29
C LEU A 73 -17.71 -18.75 -11.33
N GLY A 74 -18.26 -19.45 -10.35
CA GLY A 74 -18.00 -20.87 -10.13
C GLY A 74 -16.58 -21.11 -9.60
N GLY A 75 -16.26 -22.36 -9.23
CA GLY A 75 -14.93 -22.70 -8.69
C GLY A 75 -14.72 -22.22 -7.25
N ALA A 76 -13.54 -21.64 -6.94
CA ALA A 76 -13.17 -21.29 -5.59
C ALA A 76 -14.06 -20.21 -4.94
N GLN A 77 -14.21 -20.28 -3.62
CA GLN A 77 -14.88 -19.25 -2.82
C GLN A 77 -13.99 -18.01 -2.71
N ILE A 78 -14.59 -16.84 -2.90
CA ILE A 78 -13.90 -15.56 -2.75
C ILE A 78 -14.28 -14.94 -1.41
N TRP A 79 -13.28 -14.65 -0.61
CA TRP A 79 -13.40 -13.94 0.66
C TRP A 79 -12.64 -12.63 0.59
N LEU A 80 -13.18 -11.57 1.20
CA LEU A 80 -12.61 -10.23 1.18
C LEU A 80 -12.19 -9.82 2.59
N LYS A 81 -10.93 -9.45 2.80
CA LYS A 81 -10.50 -8.72 3.98
C LYS A 81 -10.85 -7.24 3.76
N ARG A 82 -11.81 -6.72 4.51
CA ARG A 82 -12.51 -5.45 4.27
C ARG A 82 -11.78 -4.24 4.85
N GLU A 83 -10.57 -3.93 4.34
CA GLU A 83 -9.81 -2.74 4.74
C GLU A 83 -10.47 -1.42 4.23
N ASP A 84 -11.38 -1.51 3.28
CA ASP A 84 -12.23 -0.43 2.80
C ASP A 84 -13.19 0.12 3.87
N LEU A 85 -13.48 -0.64 4.92
CA LEU A 85 -14.36 -0.24 6.03
C LEU A 85 -13.63 0.53 7.14
N ASN A 86 -12.31 0.62 7.11
CA ASN A 86 -11.55 1.38 8.10
C ASN A 86 -11.88 2.88 8.02
N HIS A 87 -11.70 3.59 9.14
CA HIS A 87 -11.70 5.06 9.10
C HIS A 87 -10.76 5.57 8.01
N THR A 88 -11.14 6.60 7.28
CA THR A 88 -10.56 7.11 6.03
C THR A 88 -10.86 6.29 4.76
N GLY A 89 -11.35 5.05 4.89
CA GLY A 89 -11.79 4.21 3.77
C GLY A 89 -10.70 3.38 3.11
N ALA A 90 -9.57 3.13 3.81
CA ALA A 90 -8.47 2.29 3.29
C ALA A 90 -7.54 1.82 4.42
N HIS A 91 -6.64 0.89 4.09
CA HIS A 91 -5.59 0.35 4.97
C HIS A 91 -4.56 1.41 5.43
N LYS A 92 -4.44 2.54 4.73
CA LYS A 92 -3.39 3.55 4.98
C LYS A 92 -3.39 4.08 6.42
N VAL A 93 -4.55 4.19 7.04
CA VAL A 93 -4.70 4.68 8.40
C VAL A 93 -3.97 3.82 9.44
N ASN A 94 -3.83 2.52 9.22
CA ASN A 94 -3.10 1.64 10.14
C ASN A 94 -1.65 2.11 10.32
N ASN A 95 -0.98 2.33 9.20
CA ASN A 95 0.39 2.79 9.16
C ASN A 95 0.54 4.22 9.70
N THR A 96 -0.34 5.15 9.27
CA THR A 96 -0.22 6.55 9.69
C THR A 96 -0.47 6.76 11.18
N ILE A 97 -1.32 5.96 11.84
CA ILE A 97 -1.46 5.95 13.30
C ILE A 97 -0.14 5.58 13.97
N GLY A 98 0.52 4.49 13.52
CA GLY A 98 1.80 4.05 14.09
C GLY A 98 2.89 5.11 13.94
N GLN A 99 3.04 5.66 12.74
CA GLN A 99 4.03 6.70 12.46
C GLN A 99 3.74 8.01 13.22
N ALA A 100 2.49 8.43 13.33
CA ALA A 100 2.13 9.63 14.08
C ALA A 100 2.36 9.48 15.59
N LEU A 101 2.07 8.29 16.16
CA LEU A 101 2.43 7.96 17.54
C LEU A 101 3.94 8.05 17.77
N LEU A 102 4.73 7.53 16.84
CA LEU A 102 6.19 7.59 16.88
C LEU A 102 6.67 9.04 16.78
N ALA A 103 6.17 9.81 15.81
CA ALA A 103 6.48 11.24 15.64
C ALA A 103 6.22 12.05 16.92
N ARG A 104 5.08 11.79 17.58
CA ARG A 104 4.73 12.43 18.85
C ARG A 104 5.73 12.08 19.96
N ARG A 105 6.15 10.80 20.06
CA ARG A 105 7.16 10.39 21.05
C ARG A 105 8.54 10.99 20.79
N MET A 106 8.86 11.23 19.52
CA MET A 106 10.07 11.96 19.09
C MET A 106 9.96 13.47 19.30
N GLY A 107 8.82 14.00 19.78
CA GLY A 107 8.59 15.43 20.00
C GLY A 107 8.41 16.26 18.74
N LYS A 108 8.21 15.61 17.57
CA LYS A 108 7.97 16.30 16.29
C LYS A 108 6.58 16.94 16.29
N LYS A 109 6.49 18.18 15.80
CA LYS A 109 5.26 18.97 15.80
C LYS A 109 4.63 19.09 14.41
N ARG A 110 5.39 18.80 13.40
CA ARG A 110 5.01 18.85 11.99
C ARG A 110 5.19 17.48 11.36
N VAL A 111 4.24 17.10 10.52
CA VAL A 111 4.37 15.93 9.66
C VAL A 111 4.26 16.35 8.21
N ILE A 112 4.98 15.65 7.34
CA ILE A 112 4.84 15.76 5.90
C ILE A 112 4.51 14.39 5.33
N ALA A 113 3.83 14.35 4.19
CA ALA A 113 3.51 13.12 3.48
C ALA A 113 3.49 13.37 1.97
N GLU A 114 3.74 12.34 1.19
CA GLU A 114 3.45 12.27 -0.22
C GLU A 114 2.09 11.62 -0.48
N THR A 115 1.49 11.86 -1.64
CA THR A 115 0.31 11.10 -2.04
C THR A 115 0.10 11.13 -3.57
N GLY A 116 -0.37 10.02 -4.15
CA GLY A 116 -0.86 9.94 -5.53
C GLY A 116 -2.40 9.94 -5.54
N ALA A 117 -3.05 8.81 -5.22
CA ALA A 117 -4.51 8.68 -5.15
C ALA A 117 -5.19 9.51 -4.03
N GLY A 118 -4.40 10.18 -3.19
CA GLY A 118 -4.91 11.00 -2.09
C GLY A 118 -5.25 10.24 -0.81
N GLN A 119 -5.34 8.93 -0.82
CA GLN A 119 -5.70 8.15 0.37
C GLN A 119 -4.66 8.22 1.49
N HIS A 120 -3.38 8.22 1.15
CA HIS A 120 -2.32 8.40 2.13
C HIS A 120 -2.31 9.82 2.69
N GLY A 121 -2.49 10.82 1.83
CA GLY A 121 -2.61 12.21 2.25
C GLY A 121 -3.79 12.44 3.20
N VAL A 122 -4.96 11.86 2.91
CA VAL A 122 -6.12 11.91 3.81
C VAL A 122 -5.82 11.23 5.14
N ALA A 123 -5.19 10.04 5.14
CA ALA A 123 -4.83 9.34 6.36
C ALA A 123 -3.81 10.14 7.20
N SER A 124 -2.80 10.76 6.56
CA SER A 124 -1.80 11.61 7.22
C SER A 124 -2.42 12.88 7.80
N ALA A 125 -3.28 13.57 7.04
CA ALA A 125 -4.03 14.72 7.53
C ALA A 125 -4.94 14.36 8.73
N THR A 126 -5.58 13.18 8.67
CA THR A 126 -6.43 12.66 9.74
C THR A 126 -5.68 12.47 11.05
N VAL A 127 -4.53 11.80 11.00
CA VAL A 127 -3.72 11.56 12.22
C VAL A 127 -3.06 12.85 12.72
N ALA A 128 -2.64 13.73 11.82
CA ALA A 128 -2.11 15.05 12.20
C ALA A 128 -3.16 15.88 12.96
N ALA A 129 -4.39 15.97 12.44
CA ALA A 129 -5.49 16.63 13.13
C ALA A 129 -5.77 16.01 14.49
N ARG A 130 -5.80 14.66 14.58
CA ARG A 130 -6.02 13.93 15.83
C ARG A 130 -4.96 14.22 16.89
N PHE A 131 -3.70 14.31 16.50
CA PHE A 131 -2.58 14.51 17.44
C PHE A 131 -2.12 15.95 17.58
N GLY A 132 -2.81 16.91 16.95
CA GLY A 132 -2.50 18.35 17.05
C GLY A 132 -1.19 18.74 16.35
N MET A 133 -0.84 18.05 15.27
CA MET A 133 0.34 18.34 14.44
C MET A 133 -0.05 19.14 13.21
N THR A 134 0.86 19.98 12.71
CA THR A 134 0.72 20.57 11.37
C THR A 134 1.05 19.52 10.31
N CYS A 135 0.39 19.61 9.14
CA CYS A 135 0.55 18.62 8.07
C CYS A 135 0.65 19.30 6.71
N ASP A 136 1.73 19.02 5.98
CA ASP A 136 1.85 19.36 4.58
C ASP A 136 1.86 18.07 3.75
N VAL A 137 1.00 18.01 2.71
CA VAL A 137 0.88 16.86 1.83
C VAL A 137 1.32 17.25 0.43
N TYR A 138 2.36 16.62 -0.07
CA TYR A 138 2.89 16.79 -1.42
C TYR A 138 2.13 15.89 -2.38
N MET A 139 1.61 16.47 -3.45
CA MET A 139 0.80 15.74 -4.42
C MET A 139 1.10 16.26 -5.83
N GLY A 140 1.31 15.37 -6.78
CA GLY A 140 1.52 15.76 -8.16
C GLY A 140 0.33 16.54 -8.73
N ALA A 141 0.60 17.55 -9.53
CA ALA A 141 -0.46 18.43 -10.05
C ALA A 141 -1.49 17.68 -10.89
N ASP A 142 -1.07 16.65 -11.63
CA ASP A 142 -1.98 15.80 -12.40
C ASP A 142 -2.84 14.89 -11.49
N ASP A 143 -2.26 14.39 -10.41
CA ASP A 143 -2.99 13.62 -9.41
C ASP A 143 -3.99 14.49 -8.63
N ILE A 144 -3.68 15.76 -8.36
CA ILE A 144 -4.61 16.73 -7.77
C ILE A 144 -5.87 16.84 -8.63
N GLN A 145 -5.71 16.96 -9.94
CA GLN A 145 -6.86 17.06 -10.87
C GLN A 145 -7.72 15.78 -10.87
N ARG A 146 -7.08 14.62 -10.78
CA ARG A 146 -7.77 13.31 -10.78
C ARG A 146 -8.53 13.06 -9.47
N GLN A 147 -8.04 13.59 -8.33
CA GLN A 147 -8.43 13.21 -6.99
C GLN A 147 -8.93 14.38 -6.13
N MET A 148 -9.59 15.35 -6.74
CA MET A 148 -10.14 16.54 -6.07
C MET A 148 -10.94 16.25 -4.79
N PRO A 149 -11.78 15.19 -4.70
CA PRO A 149 -12.49 14.88 -3.47
C PRO A 149 -11.54 14.60 -2.28
N ASN A 150 -10.43 13.91 -2.51
CA ASN A 150 -9.43 13.67 -1.46
C ASN A 150 -8.64 14.94 -1.12
N VAL A 151 -8.33 15.79 -2.11
CA VAL A 151 -7.72 17.10 -1.88
C VAL A 151 -8.60 17.94 -0.94
N PHE A 152 -9.90 17.97 -1.20
CA PHE A 152 -10.84 18.71 -0.36
C PHE A 152 -10.92 18.12 1.07
N ARG A 153 -10.93 16.77 1.20
CA ARG A 153 -10.89 16.10 2.52
C ARG A 153 -9.64 16.48 3.31
N MET A 154 -8.45 16.50 2.69
CA MET A 154 -7.21 16.92 3.33
C MET A 154 -7.28 18.35 3.85
N LYS A 155 -7.83 19.28 3.04
CA LYS A 155 -8.02 20.68 3.44
C LYS A 155 -9.02 20.83 4.59
N LEU A 156 -10.12 20.06 4.60
CA LEU A 156 -11.08 20.04 5.73
C LEU A 156 -10.45 19.54 7.03
N LEU A 157 -9.47 18.65 6.93
CA LEU A 157 -8.70 18.12 8.08
C LEU A 157 -7.58 19.07 8.52
N GLY A 158 -7.44 20.23 7.90
CA GLY A 158 -6.46 21.25 8.25
C GLY A 158 -5.07 21.06 7.63
N ALA A 159 -4.91 20.11 6.72
CA ALA A 159 -3.64 19.93 6.01
C ALA A 159 -3.50 20.94 4.88
N ASN A 160 -2.25 21.37 4.64
CA ASN A 160 -1.86 22.11 3.46
C ASN A 160 -1.51 21.12 2.34
N VAL A 161 -2.08 21.25 1.16
CA VAL A 161 -1.78 20.43 -0.01
C VAL A 161 -0.88 21.21 -0.95
N VAL A 162 0.35 20.72 -1.11
CA VAL A 162 1.39 21.33 -1.95
C VAL A 162 1.40 20.63 -3.30
N GLY A 163 1.04 21.38 -4.37
CA GLY A 163 1.08 20.87 -5.73
C GLY A 163 2.50 20.78 -6.27
N VAL A 164 2.88 19.61 -6.82
CA VAL A 164 4.20 19.38 -7.41
C VAL A 164 4.07 19.42 -8.93
N GLU A 165 4.69 20.45 -9.53
CA GLU A 165 4.64 20.74 -10.98
C GLU A 165 5.83 20.13 -11.74
N SER A 166 6.85 19.64 -11.06
CA SER A 166 8.07 19.09 -11.66
C SER A 166 7.90 17.63 -12.11
N GLY A 167 8.70 17.20 -13.05
CA GLY A 167 8.80 15.83 -13.53
C GLY A 167 7.51 15.30 -14.16
N SER A 168 7.10 14.09 -13.76
CA SER A 168 5.86 13.46 -14.22
C SER A 168 4.59 14.05 -13.61
N ARG A 169 4.71 14.94 -12.62
CA ARG A 169 3.59 15.57 -11.89
C ARG A 169 2.67 14.56 -11.18
N THR A 170 3.25 13.40 -10.82
CA THR A 170 2.57 12.27 -10.17
C THR A 170 3.27 11.87 -8.87
N LEU A 171 2.87 10.74 -8.27
CA LEU A 171 3.38 10.23 -6.98
C LEU A 171 4.90 10.20 -6.88
N LYS A 172 5.64 9.80 -7.94
CA LYS A 172 7.11 9.73 -7.90
C LYS A 172 7.72 11.10 -7.57
N ASP A 173 7.24 12.16 -8.20
CA ASP A 173 7.81 13.50 -7.99
C ASP A 173 7.27 14.14 -6.70
N ALA A 174 6.08 13.77 -6.25
CA ALA A 174 5.58 14.12 -4.91
C ALA A 174 6.49 13.55 -3.82
N MET A 175 6.96 12.30 -3.94
CA MET A 175 7.95 11.71 -3.03
C MET A 175 9.29 12.45 -3.07
N ASN A 176 9.78 12.79 -4.25
CA ASN A 176 11.01 13.58 -4.40
C ASN A 176 10.93 14.91 -3.67
N GLU A 177 9.81 15.62 -3.78
CA GLU A 177 9.63 16.93 -3.15
C GLU A 177 9.47 16.81 -1.63
N ALA A 178 8.71 15.83 -1.15
CA ALA A 178 8.60 15.55 0.28
C ALA A 178 9.97 15.23 0.91
N MET A 179 10.80 14.45 0.23
CA MET A 179 12.16 14.16 0.70
C MET A 179 13.06 15.40 0.72
N ARG A 180 12.97 16.30 -0.28
CA ARG A 180 13.72 17.57 -0.28
C ARG A 180 13.31 18.46 0.89
N GLU A 181 12.03 18.60 1.14
CA GLU A 181 11.49 19.36 2.27
C GLU A 181 11.94 18.76 3.60
N TRP A 182 11.95 17.41 3.70
CA TRP A 182 12.42 16.75 4.91
C TRP A 182 13.88 17.06 5.20
N VAL A 183 14.76 16.99 4.18
CA VAL A 183 16.18 17.40 4.32
C VAL A 183 16.30 18.81 4.89
N ALA A 184 15.45 19.73 4.45
CA ALA A 184 15.51 21.13 4.88
C ALA A 184 15.04 21.36 6.33
N ARG A 185 14.25 20.44 6.90
CA ARG A 185 13.56 20.63 8.19
C ARG A 185 13.52 19.38 9.07
N VAL A 186 14.58 18.61 9.12
CA VAL A 186 14.65 17.34 9.87
C VAL A 186 14.39 17.49 11.37
N ASP A 187 14.73 18.64 11.96
CA ASP A 187 14.68 18.86 13.40
C ASP A 187 13.25 18.84 13.94
N ASP A 188 12.31 19.47 13.26
CA ASP A 188 10.91 19.64 13.71
C ASP A 188 9.89 18.79 12.96
N THR A 189 10.31 18.14 11.88
CA THR A 189 9.45 17.50 10.90
C THR A 189 9.66 15.98 10.87
N PHE A 190 8.56 15.24 10.87
CA PHE A 190 8.53 13.79 10.63
C PHE A 190 7.94 13.51 9.25
N TYR A 191 8.62 12.70 8.46
CA TYR A 191 8.08 12.26 7.18
C TYR A 191 7.28 10.97 7.37
N ILE A 192 5.95 11.05 7.20
CA ILE A 192 5.05 9.90 7.22
C ILE A 192 5.02 9.28 5.83
N ILE A 193 5.73 8.17 5.62
CA ILE A 193 5.77 7.49 4.33
C ILE A 193 4.53 6.61 4.13
N GLY A 194 3.98 6.63 2.91
CA GLY A 194 2.68 6.00 2.61
C GLY A 194 2.75 4.54 2.19
N THR A 195 3.94 3.96 2.04
CA THR A 195 4.10 2.61 1.53
C THR A 195 5.28 1.88 2.18
N ALA A 196 5.38 0.56 1.99
CA ALA A 196 6.47 -0.27 2.52
C ALA A 196 7.73 -0.16 1.63
N ALA A 197 8.15 1.08 1.37
CA ALA A 197 9.29 1.46 0.56
C ALA A 197 10.05 2.61 1.25
N GLY A 198 11.11 3.11 0.64
CA GLY A 198 11.94 4.14 1.21
C GLY A 198 13.19 3.59 1.91
N PRO A 199 14.04 4.47 2.44
CA PRO A 199 15.25 4.06 3.14
C PRO A 199 14.93 3.32 4.45
N ALA A 200 15.84 2.47 4.92
CA ALA A 200 15.71 1.88 6.25
C ALA A 200 15.58 2.98 7.33
N PRO A 201 14.67 2.85 8.33
CA PRO A 201 13.91 1.67 8.72
C PRO A 201 12.48 1.61 8.15
N TYR A 202 12.08 2.50 7.22
CA TYR A 202 10.70 2.63 6.76
C TYR A 202 10.05 1.33 6.27
N PRO A 203 10.68 0.48 5.43
CA PRO A 203 10.02 -0.72 4.94
C PRO A 203 9.58 -1.66 6.08
N GLU A 204 10.45 -1.91 7.04
CA GLU A 204 10.15 -2.73 8.22
C GLU A 204 9.07 -2.10 9.09
N MET A 205 9.20 -0.82 9.39
CA MET A 205 8.27 -0.08 10.23
C MET A 205 6.86 -0.06 9.66
N VAL A 206 6.73 0.23 8.36
CA VAL A 206 5.43 0.23 7.67
C VAL A 206 4.82 -1.17 7.64
N ARG A 207 5.63 -2.20 7.36
CA ARG A 207 5.20 -3.60 7.43
C ARG A 207 4.60 -3.91 8.81
N ASP A 208 5.34 -3.62 9.88
CA ASP A 208 4.95 -3.98 11.24
C ASP A 208 3.62 -3.30 11.63
N PHE A 209 3.40 -2.04 11.24
CA PHE A 209 2.11 -1.37 11.45
C PHE A 209 0.97 -1.91 10.57
N GLN A 210 1.29 -2.48 9.43
CA GLN A 210 0.29 -3.07 8.53
C GLN A 210 -0.02 -4.55 8.83
N CYS A 211 0.84 -5.25 9.57
CA CYS A 211 0.66 -6.68 9.89
C CYS A 211 -0.65 -7.00 10.62
N VAL A 212 -1.31 -6.00 11.21
CA VAL A 212 -2.65 -6.14 11.77
C VAL A 212 -3.65 -6.74 10.77
N ILE A 213 -3.48 -6.47 9.47
CA ILE A 213 -4.32 -7.00 8.38
C ILE A 213 -4.26 -8.54 8.37
N GLY A 214 -3.08 -9.10 8.24
CA GLY A 214 -2.88 -10.54 8.15
C GLY A 214 -3.09 -11.26 9.49
N ASN A 215 -2.70 -10.63 10.61
CA ASN A 215 -2.95 -11.19 11.95
C ASN A 215 -4.45 -11.39 12.22
N GLU A 216 -5.27 -10.37 11.92
CA GLU A 216 -6.72 -10.47 12.02
C GLU A 216 -7.28 -11.48 11.02
N ALA A 217 -6.81 -11.45 9.77
CA ALA A 217 -7.26 -12.37 8.73
C ALA A 217 -7.05 -13.83 9.12
N LYS A 218 -5.89 -14.18 9.69
CA LYS A 218 -5.61 -15.56 10.18
C LYS A 218 -6.62 -16.01 11.23
N ALA A 219 -6.91 -15.18 12.23
CA ALA A 219 -7.86 -15.48 13.27
C ALA A 219 -9.30 -15.59 12.72
N GLN A 220 -9.69 -14.66 11.87
CA GLN A 220 -11.03 -14.60 11.28
C GLN A 220 -11.29 -15.74 10.29
N MET A 221 -10.31 -16.14 9.48
CA MET A 221 -10.44 -17.31 8.60
C MET A 221 -10.56 -18.61 9.41
N GLN A 222 -9.77 -18.74 10.47
CA GLN A 222 -9.90 -19.88 11.38
C GLN A 222 -11.29 -19.95 12.04
N GLU A 223 -11.84 -18.81 12.45
CA GLU A 223 -13.18 -18.71 13.01
C GLU A 223 -14.28 -19.02 11.98
N ALA A 224 -14.16 -18.44 10.77
CA ALA A 224 -15.20 -18.51 9.75
C ALA A 224 -15.29 -19.86 9.05
N ILE A 225 -14.16 -20.50 8.74
CA ILE A 225 -14.10 -21.73 7.94
C ILE A 225 -13.27 -22.86 8.55
N GLY A 226 -12.73 -22.68 9.76
CA GLY A 226 -11.94 -23.68 10.46
C GLY A 226 -10.53 -23.94 9.89
N ARG A 227 -10.07 -23.15 8.91
CA ARG A 227 -8.77 -23.29 8.26
C ARG A 227 -8.27 -21.97 7.67
N GLN A 228 -7.04 -21.95 7.17
CA GLN A 228 -6.51 -20.82 6.41
C GLN A 228 -6.95 -20.88 4.93
N PRO A 229 -6.90 -19.77 4.18
CA PRO A 229 -7.21 -19.77 2.75
C PRO A 229 -6.16 -20.56 1.96
N ASP A 230 -6.54 -21.05 0.77
CA ASP A 230 -5.58 -21.66 -0.15
C ASP A 230 -4.69 -20.62 -0.82
N VAL A 231 -5.25 -19.42 -1.07
CA VAL A 231 -4.54 -18.30 -1.68
C VAL A 231 -4.90 -17.00 -0.97
N ALA A 232 -3.89 -16.19 -0.63
CA ALA A 232 -4.06 -14.80 -0.20
C ALA A 232 -3.53 -13.86 -1.29
N VAL A 233 -4.37 -12.91 -1.71
CA VAL A 233 -4.13 -12.02 -2.85
C VAL A 233 -4.21 -10.57 -2.44
N ALA A 234 -3.29 -9.73 -2.91
CA ALA A 234 -3.33 -8.29 -2.71
C ALA A 234 -2.76 -7.54 -3.91
N CYS A 235 -3.24 -6.33 -4.18
CA CYS A 235 -2.64 -5.45 -5.19
C CYS A 235 -1.31 -4.88 -4.68
N VAL A 236 -0.39 -4.63 -5.61
CA VAL A 236 0.96 -4.16 -5.28
C VAL A 236 1.34 -2.96 -6.15
N GLY A 237 1.53 -1.80 -5.51
CA GLY A 237 2.33 -0.69 -6.01
C GLY A 237 3.61 -0.66 -5.17
N GLY A 238 3.75 0.27 -4.22
CA GLY A 238 4.81 0.15 -3.20
C GLY A 238 4.60 -1.01 -2.20
N GLY A 239 3.37 -1.56 -2.10
CA GLY A 239 3.08 -2.86 -1.51
C GLY A 239 2.71 -2.88 -0.02
N SER A 240 2.36 -1.75 0.62
CA SER A 240 2.08 -1.75 2.07
C SER A 240 0.88 -2.60 2.48
N ASN A 241 -0.21 -2.59 1.69
CA ASN A 241 -1.37 -3.44 1.96
C ASN A 241 -1.04 -4.93 1.79
N ALA A 242 -0.25 -5.24 0.77
CA ALA A 242 0.14 -6.60 0.44
C ALA A 242 1.07 -7.20 1.50
N ILE A 243 2.12 -6.48 1.89
CA ILE A 243 3.02 -6.97 2.94
C ILE A 243 2.31 -7.10 4.29
N GLY A 244 1.36 -6.21 4.59
CA GLY A 244 0.52 -6.29 5.78
C GLY A 244 -0.32 -7.56 5.84
N LEU A 245 -0.84 -8.02 4.68
CA LEU A 245 -1.52 -9.30 4.58
C LEU A 245 -0.52 -10.46 4.58
N PHE A 246 0.55 -10.39 3.78
CA PHE A 246 1.44 -11.51 3.48
C PHE A 246 2.37 -11.86 4.63
N TYR A 247 2.92 -10.88 5.34
CA TYR A 247 3.94 -11.12 6.36
C TYR A 247 3.53 -12.16 7.42
N PRO A 248 2.30 -12.10 8.01
CA PRO A 248 1.85 -13.13 8.93
C PRO A 248 1.66 -14.51 8.29
N TYR A 249 1.57 -14.59 6.95
CA TYR A 249 1.44 -15.85 6.21
C TYR A 249 2.75 -16.35 5.59
N ILE A 250 3.88 -15.64 5.75
CA ILE A 250 5.14 -16.04 5.10
C ILE A 250 5.54 -17.46 5.49
N GLU A 251 5.35 -17.85 6.74
CA GLU A 251 5.72 -19.18 7.25
C GLU A 251 4.62 -20.25 7.05
N GLU A 252 3.43 -19.86 6.57
CA GLU A 252 2.33 -20.77 6.25
C GLU A 252 2.51 -21.35 4.84
N GLU A 253 3.31 -22.39 4.70
CA GLU A 253 3.68 -22.97 3.39
C GLU A 253 2.48 -23.46 2.57
N ASN A 254 1.37 -23.79 3.22
CA ASN A 254 0.14 -24.23 2.57
C ASN A 254 -0.72 -23.07 2.00
N VAL A 255 -0.37 -21.81 2.33
CA VAL A 255 -1.04 -20.64 1.80
C VAL A 255 -0.20 -20.03 0.68
N ARG A 256 -0.71 -20.07 -0.55
CA ARG A 256 -0.11 -19.40 -1.69
C ARG A 256 -0.31 -17.90 -1.57
N LEU A 257 0.74 -17.11 -1.80
CA LEU A 257 0.69 -15.64 -1.74
C LEU A 257 0.85 -15.07 -3.14
N VAL A 258 -0.04 -14.15 -3.53
CA VAL A 258 -0.06 -13.57 -4.87
C VAL A 258 -0.15 -12.04 -4.79
N GLY A 259 0.89 -11.38 -5.30
CA GLY A 259 0.93 -9.93 -5.51
C GLY A 259 0.50 -9.57 -6.91
N VAL A 260 -0.45 -8.65 -7.05
CA VAL A 260 -0.98 -8.23 -8.36
C VAL A 260 -0.56 -6.79 -8.64
N GLU A 261 0.36 -6.62 -9.58
CA GLU A 261 0.86 -5.33 -10.04
C GLU A 261 -0.09 -4.72 -11.10
N ALA A 262 0.06 -3.42 -11.36
CA ALA A 262 -0.72 -2.74 -12.39
C ALA A 262 -0.13 -3.01 -13.78
N GLY A 263 -0.80 -3.84 -14.54
CA GLY A 263 -0.44 -4.19 -15.92
C GLY A 263 -0.74 -3.11 -16.97
N GLY A 264 -1.45 -2.05 -16.58
CA GLY A 264 -1.77 -0.93 -17.46
C GLY A 264 -2.41 -1.40 -18.76
N LEU A 265 -1.83 -0.99 -19.89
CA LEU A 265 -2.24 -1.44 -21.22
C LEU A 265 -1.62 -2.80 -21.63
N GLY A 266 -0.75 -3.35 -20.80
CA GLY A 266 -0.05 -4.63 -20.98
C GLY A 266 1.43 -4.50 -20.60
N VAL A 267 1.98 -5.52 -19.93
CA VAL A 267 3.40 -5.53 -19.49
C VAL A 267 4.39 -5.64 -20.65
N ASP A 268 3.93 -5.94 -21.84
CA ASP A 268 4.64 -5.94 -23.12
C ASP A 268 4.63 -4.57 -23.82
N THR A 269 3.97 -3.58 -23.25
CA THR A 269 3.94 -2.17 -23.68
C THR A 269 4.75 -1.29 -22.72
N PRO A 270 5.07 -0.03 -23.04
CA PRO A 270 5.68 0.89 -22.08
C PRO A 270 4.69 1.41 -21.01
N ASP A 271 3.39 1.18 -21.19
CA ASP A 271 2.32 1.77 -20.42
C ASP A 271 1.82 0.82 -19.33
N HIS A 272 2.65 0.55 -18.32
CA HIS A 272 2.33 -0.24 -17.12
C HIS A 272 3.10 0.24 -15.90
N ALA A 273 2.82 -0.33 -14.71
CA ALA A 273 3.55 -0.10 -13.45
C ALA A 273 3.78 -1.46 -12.74
N ALA A 274 4.43 -2.40 -13.43
CA ALA A 274 4.62 -3.78 -12.99
C ALA A 274 6.12 -4.18 -13.04
N PRO A 275 6.97 -3.62 -12.14
CA PRO A 275 8.42 -3.82 -12.20
C PRO A 275 8.85 -5.28 -12.07
N ILE A 276 8.23 -6.09 -11.21
CA ILE A 276 8.59 -7.52 -11.07
C ILE A 276 8.08 -8.31 -12.28
N THR A 277 6.80 -8.18 -12.62
CA THR A 277 6.18 -8.99 -13.69
C THR A 277 6.79 -8.71 -15.06
N SER A 278 7.24 -7.48 -15.33
CA SER A 278 7.93 -7.11 -16.56
C SER A 278 9.41 -7.51 -16.60
N GLY A 279 9.97 -8.00 -15.47
CA GLY A 279 11.38 -8.32 -15.37
C GLY A 279 12.30 -7.10 -15.35
N ALA A 280 11.85 -5.99 -14.77
CA ALA A 280 12.66 -4.78 -14.64
C ALA A 280 13.98 -5.06 -13.88
N PRO A 281 15.07 -4.35 -14.19
CA PRO A 281 16.32 -4.50 -13.46
C PRO A 281 16.24 -3.94 -12.04
N ILE A 282 17.25 -4.28 -11.22
CA ILE A 282 17.42 -3.69 -9.88
C ILE A 282 18.02 -2.29 -10.03
N GLY A 283 17.45 -1.32 -9.30
CA GLY A 283 17.91 0.06 -9.25
C GLY A 283 17.75 0.69 -7.88
N VAL A 284 18.08 1.97 -7.76
CA VAL A 284 17.92 2.76 -6.53
C VAL A 284 16.97 3.90 -6.81
N LEU A 285 15.90 3.99 -6.01
CA LEU A 285 14.93 5.08 -6.06
C LEU A 285 14.48 5.42 -4.64
N HIS A 286 14.25 6.69 -4.33
CA HIS A 286 13.74 7.17 -3.03
C HIS A 286 14.48 6.60 -1.81
N GLY A 287 15.80 6.40 -1.95
CA GLY A 287 16.66 6.01 -0.85
C GLY A 287 16.76 4.51 -0.56
N PHE A 288 16.26 3.64 -1.42
CA PHE A 288 16.35 2.19 -1.29
C PHE A 288 16.58 1.49 -2.63
N ARG A 289 17.10 0.26 -2.58
CA ARG A 289 17.36 -0.60 -3.73
C ARG A 289 16.22 -1.60 -3.91
N SER A 290 15.72 -1.73 -5.14
CA SER A 290 14.61 -2.62 -5.46
C SER A 290 14.52 -2.88 -6.97
N TYR A 291 13.59 -3.72 -7.43
CA TYR A 291 13.19 -3.75 -8.84
C TYR A 291 12.63 -2.39 -9.25
N LEU A 292 13.10 -1.87 -10.39
CA LEU A 292 12.83 -0.50 -10.83
C LEU A 292 12.68 -0.44 -12.35
N MET A 293 11.58 0.13 -12.82
CA MET A 293 11.39 0.45 -14.23
C MET A 293 12.33 1.58 -14.62
N GLN A 294 13.41 1.23 -15.32
CA GLN A 294 14.46 2.15 -15.74
C GLN A 294 15.00 1.73 -17.11
N ASP A 295 15.55 2.69 -17.85
CA ASP A 295 16.21 2.45 -19.12
C ASP A 295 17.65 1.90 -18.92
N GLU A 296 18.34 1.65 -20.03
CA GLU A 296 19.73 1.16 -20.05
C GLU A 296 20.75 2.11 -19.42
N ASN A 297 20.39 3.40 -19.26
CA ASN A 297 21.20 4.44 -18.64
C ASN A 297 20.83 4.66 -17.14
N GLY A 298 19.90 3.86 -16.61
CA GLY A 298 19.41 3.95 -15.25
C GLY A 298 18.41 5.10 -15.03
N GLN A 299 17.86 5.69 -16.10
CA GLN A 299 16.82 6.71 -15.99
C GLN A 299 15.47 6.04 -15.71
N VAL A 300 14.77 6.54 -14.69
CA VAL A 300 13.46 6.02 -14.32
C VAL A 300 12.45 6.26 -15.45
N LEU A 301 11.80 5.19 -15.89
CA LEU A 301 10.79 5.25 -16.93
C LEU A 301 9.47 5.83 -16.38
N GLY A 302 8.66 6.41 -17.26
CA GLY A 302 7.28 6.73 -16.99
C GLY A 302 6.48 5.46 -16.74
N THR A 303 5.42 5.59 -15.94
CA THR A 303 4.51 4.49 -15.63
C THR A 303 3.08 4.85 -16.01
N HIS A 304 2.23 3.85 -16.13
CA HIS A 304 0.80 4.03 -16.37
C HIS A 304 -0.02 3.03 -15.58
N SER A 305 -1.09 3.51 -14.96
CA SER A 305 -2.14 2.70 -14.36
C SER A 305 -3.44 3.49 -14.32
N VAL A 306 -4.57 2.82 -14.53
CA VAL A 306 -5.90 3.40 -14.26
C VAL A 306 -6.04 3.80 -12.79
N SER A 307 -5.27 3.17 -11.92
CA SER A 307 -5.21 3.42 -10.48
C SER A 307 -4.00 4.28 -10.11
N ALA A 308 -4.23 5.53 -9.69
CA ALA A 308 -3.17 6.44 -9.26
C ALA A 308 -2.34 5.91 -8.07
N GLY A 309 -2.91 5.04 -7.24
CA GLY A 309 -2.20 4.46 -6.09
C GLY A 309 -1.26 3.32 -6.43
N LEU A 310 -1.33 2.77 -7.66
CA LEU A 310 -0.41 1.76 -8.18
C LEU A 310 0.54 2.31 -9.25
N ASP A 311 0.39 3.58 -9.62
CA ASP A 311 1.21 4.25 -10.64
C ASP A 311 2.58 4.65 -10.04
N TYR A 312 3.48 3.65 -9.93
CA TYR A 312 4.79 3.79 -9.31
C TYR A 312 5.81 2.88 -9.97
N PRO A 313 7.00 3.38 -10.35
CA PRO A 313 7.97 2.62 -11.14
C PRO A 313 8.80 1.60 -10.34
N GLY A 314 8.70 1.60 -9.01
CA GLY A 314 9.41 0.70 -8.13
C GLY A 314 8.47 -0.17 -7.30
N ILE A 315 9.04 -0.97 -6.41
CA ILE A 315 8.28 -1.84 -5.48
C ILE A 315 9.01 -1.90 -4.14
N GLY A 316 8.28 -2.19 -3.06
CA GLY A 316 8.89 -2.35 -1.74
C GLY A 316 10.00 -3.41 -1.73
N PRO A 317 11.11 -3.18 -1.01
CA PRO A 317 12.28 -4.07 -1.06
C PRO A 317 11.98 -5.47 -0.50
N GLU A 318 11.08 -5.59 0.45
CA GLU A 318 10.65 -6.89 0.97
C GLU A 318 9.88 -7.70 -0.08
N HIS A 319 9.07 -7.04 -0.92
CA HIS A 319 8.41 -7.70 -2.06
C HIS A 319 9.42 -8.22 -3.08
N SER A 320 10.45 -7.42 -3.39
CA SER A 320 11.53 -7.86 -4.28
C SER A 320 12.23 -9.11 -3.75
N HIS A 321 12.57 -9.11 -2.47
CA HIS A 321 13.16 -10.26 -1.80
C HIS A 321 12.24 -11.48 -1.80
N LEU A 322 10.95 -11.30 -1.50
CA LEU A 322 9.97 -12.39 -1.49
C LEU A 322 9.77 -13.01 -2.88
N ASN A 323 9.93 -12.21 -3.94
CA ASN A 323 10.00 -12.70 -5.31
C ASN A 323 11.25 -13.55 -5.55
N ASP A 324 12.43 -13.07 -5.16
CA ASP A 324 13.71 -13.74 -5.41
C ASP A 324 13.76 -15.11 -4.72
N ILE A 325 13.20 -15.23 -3.53
CA ILE A 325 13.12 -16.50 -2.80
C ILE A 325 11.89 -17.34 -3.18
N ASN A 326 11.12 -16.92 -4.19
CA ASN A 326 9.91 -17.58 -4.68
C ASN A 326 8.85 -17.85 -3.60
N ARG A 327 8.73 -16.97 -2.59
CA ARG A 327 7.68 -17.10 -1.56
C ARG A 327 6.37 -16.47 -1.98
N VAL A 328 6.42 -15.39 -2.72
CA VAL A 328 5.26 -14.67 -3.28
C VAL A 328 5.35 -14.73 -4.80
N GLU A 329 4.27 -15.12 -5.43
CA GLU A 329 4.10 -15.02 -6.89
C GLU A 329 3.64 -13.61 -7.24
N TYR A 330 4.31 -12.99 -8.20
CA TYR A 330 3.88 -11.70 -8.74
C TYR A 330 3.34 -11.86 -10.15
N THR A 331 2.25 -11.15 -10.42
CA THR A 331 1.58 -11.10 -11.71
C THR A 331 0.96 -9.73 -11.88
N ALA A 332 0.45 -9.44 -13.07
CA ALA A 332 -0.18 -8.16 -13.35
C ALA A 332 -1.63 -8.32 -13.81
N ALA A 333 -2.46 -7.33 -13.52
CA ALA A 333 -3.79 -7.17 -14.09
C ALA A 333 -3.83 -5.90 -14.95
N LYS A 334 -4.44 -5.98 -16.12
CA LYS A 334 -4.61 -4.83 -17.02
C LYS A 334 -5.72 -3.90 -16.53
N ASP A 335 -5.74 -2.68 -17.04
CA ASP A 335 -6.73 -1.67 -16.71
C ASP A 335 -8.17 -2.12 -17.01
N ASP A 336 -8.40 -2.79 -18.14
CA ASP A 336 -9.70 -3.35 -18.52
C ASP A 336 -10.13 -4.50 -17.59
N GLU A 337 -9.21 -5.40 -17.22
CA GLU A 337 -9.46 -6.47 -16.25
C GLU A 337 -9.83 -5.90 -14.86
N ALA A 338 -9.13 -4.84 -14.43
CA ALA A 338 -9.42 -4.16 -13.16
C ALA A 338 -10.79 -3.46 -13.18
N LEU A 339 -11.16 -2.80 -14.27
CA LEU A 339 -12.48 -2.16 -14.45
C LEU A 339 -13.61 -3.18 -14.50
N GLU A 340 -13.43 -4.32 -15.17
CA GLU A 340 -14.40 -5.41 -15.16
C GLU A 340 -14.60 -5.97 -13.75
N ALA A 341 -13.52 -6.21 -13.01
CA ALA A 341 -13.58 -6.68 -11.63
C ALA A 341 -14.25 -5.68 -10.69
N PHE A 342 -14.01 -4.38 -10.89
CA PHE A 342 -14.72 -3.29 -10.20
C PHE A 342 -16.22 -3.44 -10.40
N ASP A 343 -16.67 -3.59 -11.65
CA ASP A 343 -18.09 -3.70 -11.97
C ASP A 343 -18.73 -4.96 -11.41
N LEU A 344 -18.03 -6.09 -11.49
CA LEU A 344 -18.51 -7.35 -10.95
C LEU A 344 -18.74 -7.26 -9.44
N LEU A 345 -17.77 -6.70 -8.69
CA LEU A 345 -17.92 -6.55 -7.25
C LEU A 345 -19.05 -5.58 -6.87
N CYS A 346 -19.20 -4.48 -7.60
CA CYS A 346 -20.32 -3.56 -7.42
C CYS A 346 -21.66 -4.26 -7.65
N ARG A 347 -21.78 -5.01 -8.75
CA ARG A 347 -23.05 -5.63 -9.19
C ARG A 347 -23.46 -6.82 -8.33
N PHE A 348 -22.50 -7.66 -7.95
CA PHE A 348 -22.82 -8.89 -7.23
C PHE A 348 -22.82 -8.72 -5.71
N GLU A 349 -21.96 -7.86 -5.16
CA GLU A 349 -21.79 -7.72 -3.71
C GLU A 349 -22.25 -6.34 -3.18
N GLY A 350 -22.56 -5.39 -4.05
CA GLY A 350 -22.90 -4.01 -3.63
C GLY A 350 -21.70 -3.29 -2.97
N ILE A 351 -20.49 -3.69 -3.30
CA ILE A 351 -19.25 -3.13 -2.78
C ILE A 351 -18.54 -2.37 -3.90
N ILE A 352 -18.28 -1.08 -3.70
CA ILE A 352 -17.54 -0.23 -4.63
C ILE A 352 -16.06 -0.26 -4.19
N PRO A 353 -15.19 -1.07 -4.84
CA PRO A 353 -13.78 -1.16 -4.46
C PRO A 353 -12.99 0.04 -4.97
N ALA A 354 -11.87 0.36 -4.34
CA ALA A 354 -10.87 1.23 -4.97
C ALA A 354 -10.30 0.57 -6.24
N LEU A 355 -9.92 1.35 -7.23
CA LEU A 355 -9.29 0.83 -8.47
C LEU A 355 -8.01 0.04 -8.16
N GLU A 356 -7.28 0.42 -7.12
CA GLU A 356 -6.15 -0.36 -6.60
C GLU A 356 -6.58 -1.80 -6.25
N SER A 357 -7.59 -1.93 -5.41
CA SER A 357 -8.10 -3.24 -4.95
C SER A 357 -8.67 -4.06 -6.09
N SER A 358 -9.21 -3.41 -7.11
CA SER A 358 -9.82 -4.05 -8.28
C SER A 358 -8.82 -4.91 -9.04
N HIS A 359 -7.51 -4.58 -9.03
CA HIS A 359 -6.47 -5.43 -9.61
C HIS A 359 -6.37 -6.79 -8.90
N ALA A 360 -6.44 -6.81 -7.56
CA ALA A 360 -6.45 -8.05 -6.80
C ALA A 360 -7.74 -8.85 -7.02
N VAL A 361 -8.89 -8.16 -7.11
CA VAL A 361 -10.18 -8.80 -7.45
C VAL A 361 -10.15 -9.37 -8.87
N ALA A 362 -9.53 -8.69 -9.85
CA ALA A 362 -9.37 -9.17 -11.22
C ALA A 362 -8.62 -10.51 -11.27
N TRP A 363 -7.56 -10.65 -10.48
CA TRP A 363 -6.87 -11.94 -10.34
C TRP A 363 -7.82 -13.03 -9.81
N ALA A 364 -8.60 -12.73 -8.78
CA ALA A 364 -9.55 -13.68 -8.22
C ALA A 364 -10.64 -14.06 -9.24
N VAL A 365 -11.19 -13.10 -9.96
CA VAL A 365 -12.19 -13.32 -11.05
C VAL A 365 -11.62 -14.26 -12.12
N LYS A 366 -10.40 -14.05 -12.53
CA LYS A 366 -9.72 -14.83 -13.59
C LYS A 366 -9.36 -16.26 -13.17
N ASN A 367 -9.10 -16.46 -11.86
CA ASN A 367 -8.55 -17.72 -11.37
C ASN A 367 -9.56 -18.58 -10.58
N ALA A 368 -10.56 -17.99 -9.91
CA ALA A 368 -11.57 -18.75 -9.18
C ALA A 368 -12.23 -19.86 -10.01
N PRO A 369 -12.63 -19.62 -11.30
CA PRO A 369 -13.24 -20.67 -12.14
C PRO A 369 -12.34 -21.88 -12.41
N LYS A 370 -11.02 -21.74 -12.24
CA LYS A 370 -10.01 -22.78 -12.49
C LYS A 370 -9.68 -23.60 -11.26
N MET A 371 -10.22 -23.22 -10.10
CA MET A 371 -9.96 -23.82 -8.81
C MET A 371 -11.17 -24.64 -8.33
N GLY A 372 -10.94 -25.55 -7.37
CA GLY A 372 -12.00 -26.37 -6.79
C GLY A 372 -12.96 -25.54 -5.93
N LYS A 373 -14.22 -25.99 -5.83
CA LYS A 373 -15.27 -25.30 -5.05
C LYS A 373 -15.02 -25.27 -3.54
N ASP A 374 -14.18 -26.14 -3.05
CA ASP A 374 -13.73 -26.24 -1.68
C ASP A 374 -12.51 -25.35 -1.39
N GLN A 375 -11.86 -24.82 -2.43
CA GLN A 375 -10.75 -23.91 -2.30
C GLN A 375 -11.21 -22.48 -2.00
N VAL A 376 -10.36 -21.71 -1.34
CA VAL A 376 -10.65 -20.37 -0.82
C VAL A 376 -9.58 -19.37 -1.24
N ILE A 377 -10.02 -18.29 -1.86
CA ILE A 377 -9.21 -17.13 -2.19
C ILE A 377 -9.56 -16.01 -1.21
N LEU A 378 -8.59 -15.53 -0.43
CA LEU A 378 -8.72 -14.33 0.40
C LEU A 378 -8.11 -13.14 -0.31
N VAL A 379 -8.93 -12.17 -0.68
CA VAL A 379 -8.50 -10.92 -1.32
C VAL A 379 -8.43 -9.80 -0.29
N ASN A 380 -7.32 -9.07 -0.23
CA ASN A 380 -7.25 -7.84 0.56
C ASN A 380 -7.95 -6.70 -0.19
N LEU A 381 -9.16 -6.35 0.23
CA LEU A 381 -9.89 -5.21 -0.31
C LEU A 381 -9.37 -3.93 0.36
N SER A 382 -8.27 -3.41 -0.16
CA SER A 382 -7.39 -2.46 0.51
C SER A 382 -7.98 -1.05 0.67
N GLY A 383 -9.02 -0.71 -0.09
CA GLY A 383 -9.70 0.58 0.00
C GLY A 383 -11.01 0.63 -0.77
N ARG A 384 -11.83 1.65 -0.46
CA ARG A 384 -13.13 1.90 -1.11
C ARG A 384 -12.99 2.86 -2.30
N GLY A 385 -13.90 2.72 -3.25
CA GLY A 385 -13.87 3.38 -4.55
C GLY A 385 -14.58 4.72 -4.65
N ASP A 386 -15.09 5.30 -3.55
CA ASP A 386 -15.76 6.62 -3.61
C ASP A 386 -14.90 7.70 -4.27
N LYS A 387 -13.58 7.61 -4.09
CA LYS A 387 -12.60 8.53 -4.70
C LYS A 387 -12.48 8.36 -6.22
N ASP A 388 -12.86 7.20 -6.75
CA ASP A 388 -12.60 6.79 -8.13
C ASP A 388 -13.83 6.95 -9.03
N ILE A 389 -14.99 7.34 -8.45
CA ILE A 389 -16.27 7.41 -9.17
C ILE A 389 -16.15 8.31 -10.41
N ASN A 390 -15.55 9.49 -10.28
CA ASN A 390 -15.37 10.42 -11.42
C ASN A 390 -14.47 9.81 -12.52
N THR A 391 -13.41 9.12 -12.14
CA THR A 391 -12.50 8.43 -13.08
C THR A 391 -13.23 7.31 -13.80
N VAL A 392 -13.95 6.47 -13.07
CA VAL A 392 -14.72 5.35 -13.63
C VAL A 392 -15.84 5.86 -14.53
N ALA A 393 -16.57 6.92 -14.14
CA ALA A 393 -17.62 7.52 -14.98
C ALA A 393 -17.04 8.01 -16.30
N LYS A 394 -15.93 8.76 -16.25
CA LYS A 394 -15.24 9.26 -17.46
C LYS A 394 -14.80 8.13 -18.39
N LEU A 395 -14.23 7.05 -17.84
CA LEU A 395 -13.80 5.88 -18.62
C LEU A 395 -14.99 5.15 -19.27
N LYS A 396 -16.15 5.22 -18.65
CA LYS A 396 -17.40 4.64 -19.18
C LYS A 396 -18.19 5.61 -20.07
N GLY A 397 -17.69 6.82 -20.33
CA GLY A 397 -18.37 7.84 -21.12
C GLY A 397 -19.64 8.41 -20.45
N ILE A 398 -19.69 8.37 -19.11
CA ILE A 398 -20.80 8.91 -18.30
C ILE A 398 -20.39 10.29 -17.78
N GLU A 399 -21.18 11.32 -18.08
CA GLU A 399 -21.06 12.63 -17.46
C GLU A 399 -21.78 12.64 -16.11
N LEU A 400 -21.10 13.16 -15.06
CA LEU A 400 -21.63 13.31 -13.70
C LEU A 400 -21.99 14.75 -13.40
#